data_5b79312ef6eb314333aa6e22db30bbaf
#
_entry.id   5b79312ef6eb314333aa6e22db30bbaf
#
_cell.length_a   1.000
_cell.length_b   1.000
_cell.length_c   1.000
_cell.angle_alpha   90.00
_cell.angle_beta   90.00
_cell.angle_gamma   90.00
#
_symmetry.space_group_name_H-M   'P 1'
#
loop_
_entity.id
_entity.type
_entity.pdbx_description
1 polymer ?
#
loop_
_entity_poly.entity_id
_entity_poly.type
_entity_poly.pdbx_seq_one_letter_code
_entity_poly.pdbx_strand_id
1 'polypeptide(L)'
;TGSTVLWKPSPKAPLCALAVQRLCNRVLEEAGYPGVFALFTTDRVELAERMVRDERLPLISFTGSVPVGRHVAEVVGHRLGRSLLELSGNNAVIVDETADLDLATRAIVFGAVGTAGQRCTSTRRLIVHESQYELLVPRLLSAYAQVKIGDPLEPDMLMGPLIDGEAVTRYLSALEEVKKAGGEVLCGGCVLSRPGYFVEPTIVRAQNHWDIVQRETFAPILYVMTYRTLDEAIRMHNAVPQGLSSALFTTHLRNSETFLSAIGSDCGIANVNIGTSGAEIGGAFGGEKTTGGGREAGSDAWKAYMRRQTNTINWGTELPLAQGVTFGRAEGGNDGARS
;
A
#
# COMPACT_ATOMS: atom_id res chain seq x y z
N THR A 1 21.67 -6.07 0.75
CA THR A 1 21.83 -4.61 0.95
C THR A 1 22.89 -4.28 1.99
N GLY A 2 23.23 -5.20 2.91
CA GLY A 2 24.14 -4.98 4.02
C GLY A 2 23.57 -4.13 5.16
N SER A 3 22.24 -3.92 5.18
CA SER A 3 21.57 -3.15 6.22
C SER A 3 21.15 -4.05 7.39
N THR A 4 21.22 -3.52 8.60
CA THR A 4 20.55 -4.08 9.78
C THR A 4 19.12 -3.54 9.88
N VAL A 5 18.24 -4.28 10.55
CA VAL A 5 16.82 -3.92 10.71
C VAL A 5 16.49 -3.79 12.19
N LEU A 6 15.93 -2.65 12.57
CA LEU A 6 15.22 -2.47 13.84
C LEU A 6 13.72 -2.38 13.55
N TRP A 7 12.97 -3.40 13.95
CA TRP A 7 11.55 -3.48 13.68
C TRP A 7 10.71 -3.11 14.90
N LYS A 8 9.84 -2.12 14.76
CA LYS A 8 8.79 -1.80 15.72
C LYS A 8 7.43 -2.17 15.12
N PRO A 9 6.84 -3.30 15.51
CA PRO A 9 5.53 -3.72 15.02
C PRO A 9 4.39 -2.90 15.63
N SER A 10 3.18 -3.10 15.08
CA SER A 10 1.96 -2.59 15.71
C SER A 10 1.77 -3.20 17.11
N PRO A 11 1.39 -2.39 18.12
CA PRO A 11 1.07 -2.91 19.46
C PRO A 11 -0.17 -3.81 19.48
N LYS A 12 -0.98 -3.80 18.40
CA LYS A 12 -2.17 -4.65 18.28
C LYS A 12 -1.86 -6.10 17.88
N ALA A 13 -0.64 -6.40 17.36
CA ALA A 13 -0.22 -7.73 16.92
C ALA A 13 1.19 -8.12 17.39
N PRO A 14 1.54 -7.99 18.68
CA PRO A 14 2.91 -8.18 19.16
C PRO A 14 3.36 -9.64 19.12
N LEU A 15 2.46 -10.60 19.34
CA LEU A 15 2.80 -12.03 19.38
C LEU A 15 3.21 -12.54 18.00
N CYS A 16 2.53 -12.12 16.95
CA CYS A 16 2.88 -12.45 15.58
C CYS A 16 4.29 -11.92 15.24
N ALA A 17 4.58 -10.67 15.62
CA ALA A 17 5.89 -10.06 15.40
C ALA A 17 7.02 -10.82 16.13
N LEU A 18 6.80 -11.22 17.38
CA LEU A 18 7.75 -12.03 18.13
C LEU A 18 8.01 -13.38 17.47
N ALA A 19 6.97 -14.05 16.97
CA ALA A 19 7.11 -15.33 16.28
C ALA A 19 7.92 -15.18 14.98
N VAL A 20 7.60 -14.19 14.16
CA VAL A 20 8.34 -13.89 12.91
C VAL A 20 9.80 -13.57 13.20
N GLN A 21 10.07 -12.69 14.17
CA GLN A 21 11.43 -12.30 14.54
C GLN A 21 12.27 -13.51 15.02
N ARG A 22 11.68 -14.40 15.81
CA ARG A 22 12.36 -15.64 16.26
C ARG A 22 12.71 -16.55 15.09
N LEU A 23 11.81 -16.72 14.13
CA LEU A 23 12.08 -17.53 12.93
C LEU A 23 13.22 -16.92 12.10
N CYS A 24 13.17 -15.61 11.86
CA CYS A 24 14.21 -14.90 11.12
C CYS A 24 15.57 -15.00 11.81
N ASN A 25 15.61 -14.78 13.13
CA ASN A 25 16.88 -14.82 13.87
C ASN A 25 17.49 -16.22 13.91
N ARG A 26 16.69 -17.28 14.02
CA ARG A 26 17.20 -18.64 13.93
C ARG A 26 17.92 -18.88 12.60
N VAL A 27 17.33 -18.47 11.47
CA VAL A 27 17.94 -18.61 10.15
C VAL A 27 19.21 -17.75 10.03
N LEU A 28 19.19 -16.53 10.57
CA LEU A 28 20.36 -15.64 10.55
C LEU A 28 21.52 -16.18 11.42
N GLU A 29 21.22 -16.74 12.58
CA GLU A 29 22.21 -17.37 13.47
C GLU A 29 22.85 -18.61 12.81
N GLU A 30 22.03 -19.48 12.21
CA GLU A 30 22.51 -20.65 11.45
C GLU A 30 23.41 -20.24 10.27
N ALA A 31 23.14 -19.08 9.65
CA ALA A 31 23.95 -18.52 8.58
C ALA A 31 25.19 -17.72 9.05
N GLY A 32 25.40 -17.58 10.37
CA GLY A 32 26.56 -16.84 10.94
C GLY A 32 26.36 -15.31 11.01
N TYR A 33 25.13 -14.82 10.93
CA TYR A 33 24.79 -13.38 10.99
C TYR A 33 23.88 -13.01 12.17
N PRO A 34 24.28 -13.25 13.42
CA PRO A 34 23.45 -12.90 14.58
C PRO A 34 23.30 -11.37 14.72
N GLY A 35 22.16 -10.91 15.25
CA GLY A 35 21.94 -9.52 15.59
C GLY A 35 21.62 -8.58 14.42
N VAL A 36 21.46 -9.10 13.21
CA VAL A 36 21.10 -8.29 12.02
C VAL A 36 19.65 -7.81 12.08
N PHE A 37 18.76 -8.60 12.71
CA PHE A 37 17.36 -8.29 12.84
C PHE A 37 16.96 -8.16 14.31
N ALA A 38 16.71 -6.93 14.76
CA ALA A 38 16.28 -6.60 16.11
C ALA A 38 14.80 -6.21 16.13
N LEU A 39 14.10 -6.60 17.22
CA LEU A 39 12.71 -6.24 17.46
C LEU A 39 12.60 -5.33 18.68
N PHE A 40 11.77 -4.31 18.56
CA PHE A 40 11.41 -3.40 19.63
C PHE A 40 9.89 -3.29 19.74
N THR A 41 9.30 -3.82 20.81
CA THR A 41 7.85 -3.77 21.04
C THR A 41 7.51 -2.72 22.10
N THR A 42 6.54 -1.87 21.80
CA THR A 42 6.02 -0.87 22.75
C THR A 42 4.62 -0.42 22.31
N ASP A 43 3.79 -0.10 23.30
CA ASP A 43 2.54 0.64 23.15
C ASP A 43 2.71 2.15 23.48
N ARG A 44 3.88 2.53 23.97
CA ARG A 44 4.20 3.91 24.36
C ARG A 44 4.61 4.74 23.15
N VAL A 45 3.83 5.78 22.87
CA VAL A 45 4.05 6.70 21.75
C VAL A 45 5.40 7.39 21.83
N GLU A 46 5.83 7.78 23.04
CA GLU A 46 7.09 8.51 23.27
C GLU A 46 8.32 7.69 22.85
N LEU A 47 8.26 6.36 23.04
CA LEU A 47 9.36 5.49 22.63
C LEU A 47 9.39 5.28 21.11
N ALA A 48 8.21 5.18 20.48
CA ALA A 48 8.10 5.13 19.02
C ALA A 48 8.61 6.44 18.39
N GLU A 49 8.23 7.58 18.97
CA GLU A 49 8.68 8.90 18.53
C GLU A 49 10.21 9.05 18.66
N ARG A 50 10.78 8.58 19.78
CA ARG A 50 12.24 8.56 19.95
C ARG A 50 12.95 7.75 18.86
N MET A 51 12.38 6.61 18.45
CA MET A 51 12.92 5.83 17.34
C MET A 51 12.89 6.60 16.02
N VAL A 52 11.80 7.31 15.71
CA VAL A 52 11.67 8.10 14.46
C VAL A 52 12.64 9.27 14.43
N ARG A 53 12.93 9.89 15.60
CA ARG A 53 13.87 11.01 15.75
C ARG A 53 15.33 10.61 15.74
N ASP A 54 15.66 9.33 15.92
CA ASP A 54 17.04 8.88 16.09
C ASP A 54 17.82 8.97 14.77
N GLU A 55 18.84 9.83 14.73
CA GLU A 55 19.68 10.06 13.54
C GLU A 55 20.50 8.84 13.11
N ARG A 56 20.70 7.88 14.02
CA ARG A 56 21.37 6.60 13.71
C ARG A 56 20.56 5.71 12.79
N LEU A 57 19.25 6.01 12.62
CA LEU A 57 18.34 5.33 11.70
C LEU A 57 18.17 6.15 10.42
N PRO A 58 19.02 6.01 9.41
CA PRO A 58 19.05 6.87 8.22
C PRO A 58 17.81 6.70 7.33
N LEU A 59 17.12 5.57 7.43
CA LEU A 59 15.90 5.26 6.71
C LEU A 59 14.84 4.75 7.67
N ILE A 60 13.66 5.35 7.63
CA ILE A 60 12.44 4.85 8.28
C ILE A 60 11.50 4.33 7.19
N SER A 61 11.24 3.03 7.19
CA SER A 61 10.17 2.42 6.40
C SER A 61 8.95 2.30 7.30
N PHE A 62 7.85 2.95 6.94
CA PHE A 62 6.64 3.04 7.77
C PHE A 62 5.41 2.62 6.99
N THR A 63 4.67 1.66 7.54
CA THR A 63 3.35 1.25 7.07
C THR A 63 2.31 1.59 8.13
N GLY A 64 1.26 2.33 7.77
CA GLY A 64 0.22 2.73 8.71
C GLY A 64 -0.76 3.77 8.18
N SER A 65 -1.38 4.54 9.08
CA SER A 65 -2.36 5.56 8.70
C SER A 65 -1.71 6.82 8.12
N VAL A 66 -2.43 7.53 7.25
CA VAL A 66 -1.96 8.78 6.64
C VAL A 66 -1.55 9.84 7.66
N PRO A 67 -2.30 10.12 8.74
CA PRO A 67 -1.87 11.10 9.73
C PRO A 67 -0.53 10.77 10.39
N VAL A 68 -0.33 9.50 10.76
CA VAL A 68 0.94 9.06 11.37
C VAL A 68 2.07 9.07 10.34
N GLY A 69 1.81 8.64 9.10
CA GLY A 69 2.80 8.69 8.03
C GLY A 69 3.27 10.10 7.71
N ARG A 70 2.37 11.08 7.68
CA ARG A 70 2.73 12.50 7.52
C ARG A 70 3.64 12.98 8.65
N HIS A 71 3.31 12.65 9.89
CA HIS A 71 4.15 12.98 11.04
C HIS A 71 5.54 12.34 10.93
N VAL A 72 5.61 11.06 10.56
CA VAL A 72 6.90 10.38 10.33
C VAL A 72 7.70 11.09 9.25
N ALA A 73 7.08 11.45 8.12
CA ALA A 73 7.75 12.16 7.03
C ALA A 73 8.30 13.51 7.48
N GLU A 74 7.50 14.28 8.25
CA GLU A 74 7.90 15.58 8.81
C GLU A 74 9.12 15.45 9.72
N VAL A 75 9.07 14.54 10.69
CA VAL A 75 10.14 14.33 11.66
C VAL A 75 11.43 13.84 10.98
N VAL A 76 11.30 12.87 10.05
CA VAL A 76 12.45 12.32 9.32
C VAL A 76 13.03 13.36 8.36
N GLY A 77 12.18 14.13 7.66
CA GLY A 77 12.59 15.21 6.77
C GLY A 77 13.32 16.32 7.51
N HIS A 78 12.86 16.70 8.72
CA HIS A 78 13.50 17.71 9.56
C HIS A 78 14.98 17.39 9.86
N ARG A 79 15.31 16.11 10.05
CA ARG A 79 16.69 15.64 10.28
C ARG A 79 17.43 15.20 9.00
N LEU A 80 16.88 15.50 7.82
CA LEU A 80 17.42 15.11 6.50
C LEU A 80 17.59 13.58 6.32
N GLY A 81 16.81 12.79 7.06
CA GLY A 81 16.72 11.35 6.89
C GLY A 81 15.88 10.97 5.66
N ARG A 82 15.81 9.69 5.38
CA ARG A 82 14.94 9.14 4.31
C ARG A 82 13.74 8.45 4.93
N SER A 83 12.59 8.59 4.30
CA SER A 83 11.38 7.84 4.64
C SER A 83 10.85 7.09 3.42
N LEU A 84 10.35 5.87 3.64
CA LEU A 84 9.56 5.11 2.69
C LEU A 84 8.21 4.88 3.37
N LEU A 85 7.13 5.30 2.71
CA LEU A 85 5.82 5.36 3.34
C LEU A 85 4.82 4.52 2.55
N GLU A 86 4.18 3.57 3.22
CA GLU A 86 3.09 2.76 2.74
C GLU A 86 1.86 3.02 3.63
N LEU A 87 0.95 3.86 3.14
CA LEU A 87 -0.16 4.36 3.92
C LEU A 87 -1.50 3.77 3.44
N SER A 88 -2.56 4.58 3.45
CA SER A 88 -3.90 4.12 3.10
C SER A 88 -4.08 3.87 1.60
N GLY A 89 -5.08 3.05 1.27
CA GLY A 89 -5.59 2.87 -0.10
C GLY A 89 -7.11 3.00 -0.16
N ASN A 90 -7.62 3.49 -1.27
CA ASN A 90 -9.05 3.55 -1.55
C ASN A 90 -9.35 2.96 -2.92
N ASN A 91 -8.94 1.73 -3.06
CA ASN A 91 -8.73 1.03 -4.32
C ASN A 91 -10.04 0.79 -5.06
N ALA A 92 -10.03 1.05 -6.38
CA ALA A 92 -11.16 0.81 -7.25
C ALA A 92 -10.93 -0.36 -8.20
N VAL A 93 -11.99 -1.12 -8.43
CA VAL A 93 -12.14 -2.00 -9.58
C VAL A 93 -13.09 -1.34 -10.56
N ILE A 94 -12.65 -1.17 -11.80
CA ILE A 94 -13.47 -0.76 -12.94
C ILE A 94 -13.89 -2.03 -13.69
N VAL A 95 -15.18 -2.15 -14.00
CA VAL A 95 -15.73 -3.25 -14.82
C VAL A 95 -16.36 -2.65 -16.06
N ASP A 96 -15.77 -2.89 -17.23
CA ASP A 96 -16.28 -2.35 -18.48
C ASP A 96 -17.34 -3.27 -19.14
N GLU A 97 -17.92 -2.81 -20.25
CA GLU A 97 -18.98 -3.50 -20.97
C GLU A 97 -18.56 -4.86 -21.55
N THR A 98 -17.25 -5.12 -21.68
CA THR A 98 -16.68 -6.35 -22.25
C THR A 98 -16.12 -7.30 -21.22
N ALA A 99 -16.20 -6.95 -19.93
CA ALA A 99 -15.57 -7.69 -18.85
C ALA A 99 -16.12 -9.12 -18.71
N ASP A 100 -15.23 -10.08 -18.41
CA ASP A 100 -15.62 -11.39 -17.91
C ASP A 100 -16.14 -11.24 -16.48
N LEU A 101 -17.48 -11.34 -16.32
CA LEU A 101 -18.14 -11.13 -15.05
C LEU A 101 -17.88 -12.27 -14.02
N ASP A 102 -17.55 -13.47 -14.45
CA ASP A 102 -17.23 -14.57 -13.54
C ASP A 102 -15.84 -14.36 -12.93
N LEU A 103 -14.89 -13.90 -13.74
CA LEU A 103 -13.56 -13.51 -13.28
C LEU A 103 -13.64 -12.27 -12.36
N ALA A 104 -14.36 -11.23 -12.79
CA ALA A 104 -14.55 -9.99 -12.03
C ALA A 104 -15.21 -10.26 -10.68
N THR A 105 -16.28 -11.06 -10.62
CA THR A 105 -16.98 -11.38 -9.37
C THR A 105 -16.03 -12.00 -8.35
N ARG A 106 -15.26 -13.01 -8.74
CA ARG A 106 -14.30 -13.68 -7.83
C ARG A 106 -13.25 -12.73 -7.30
N ALA A 107 -12.66 -11.91 -8.17
CA ALA A 107 -11.63 -10.95 -7.81
C ALA A 107 -12.17 -9.84 -6.88
N ILE A 108 -13.36 -9.32 -7.16
CA ILE A 108 -14.02 -8.29 -6.34
C ILE A 108 -14.34 -8.83 -4.95
N VAL A 109 -14.97 -10.00 -4.86
CA VAL A 109 -15.31 -10.61 -3.56
C VAL A 109 -14.06 -10.86 -2.74
N PHE A 110 -13.04 -11.49 -3.32
CA PHE A 110 -11.77 -11.74 -2.62
C PHE A 110 -11.11 -10.44 -2.17
N GLY A 111 -11.08 -9.41 -3.03
CA GLY A 111 -10.45 -8.12 -2.73
C GLY A 111 -11.19 -7.32 -1.67
N ALA A 112 -12.53 -7.38 -1.65
CA ALA A 112 -13.35 -6.60 -0.72
C ALA A 112 -13.55 -7.27 0.65
N VAL A 113 -13.67 -8.60 0.68
CA VAL A 113 -14.02 -9.38 1.88
C VAL A 113 -12.79 -10.00 2.53
N GLY A 114 -11.76 -10.33 1.75
CA GLY A 114 -10.53 -10.94 2.26
C GLY A 114 -9.93 -10.14 3.42
N THR A 115 -9.56 -10.81 4.50
CA THR A 115 -9.04 -10.19 5.74
C THR A 115 -10.01 -9.14 6.33
N ALA A 116 -11.32 -9.33 6.15
CA ALA A 116 -12.38 -8.41 6.57
C ALA A 116 -12.17 -6.96 6.07
N GLY A 117 -11.71 -6.80 4.82
CA GLY A 117 -11.43 -5.47 4.24
C GLY A 117 -10.25 -4.72 4.88
N GLN A 118 -9.42 -5.41 5.68
CA GLN A 118 -8.33 -4.80 6.43
C GLN A 118 -6.97 -4.99 5.75
N ARG A 119 -6.92 -4.78 4.44
CA ARG A 119 -5.69 -4.61 3.66
C ARG A 119 -5.64 -3.21 3.07
N CYS A 120 -4.46 -2.66 2.94
CA CYS A 120 -4.25 -1.41 2.21
C CYS A 120 -4.72 -1.54 0.74
N THR A 121 -4.63 -2.74 0.16
CA THR A 121 -5.08 -3.07 -1.21
C THR A 121 -6.52 -3.57 -1.30
N SER A 122 -7.32 -3.60 -0.22
CA SER A 122 -8.72 -4.04 -0.29
C SER A 122 -9.51 -3.24 -1.32
N THR A 123 -10.35 -3.94 -2.08
CA THR A 123 -11.28 -3.31 -3.01
C THR A 123 -12.36 -2.58 -2.22
N ARG A 124 -12.42 -1.26 -2.33
CA ARG A 124 -13.40 -0.43 -1.60
C ARG A 124 -14.42 0.21 -2.51
N ARG A 125 -14.04 0.48 -3.76
CA ARG A 125 -14.90 1.08 -4.76
C ARG A 125 -15.02 0.17 -5.97
N LEU A 126 -16.24 -0.05 -6.43
CA LEU A 126 -16.57 -0.78 -7.65
C LEU A 126 -17.27 0.18 -8.61
N ILE A 127 -16.60 0.49 -9.71
CA ILE A 127 -17.05 1.41 -10.76
C ILE A 127 -17.46 0.56 -11.94
N VAL A 128 -18.77 0.40 -12.17
CA VAL A 128 -19.34 -0.56 -13.12
C VAL A 128 -19.93 0.18 -14.30
N HIS A 129 -19.64 -0.28 -15.53
CA HIS A 129 -20.35 0.22 -16.71
C HIS A 129 -21.86 -0.01 -16.57
N GLU A 130 -22.69 0.99 -16.93
CA GLU A 130 -24.13 0.94 -16.67
C GLU A 130 -24.79 -0.32 -17.24
N SER A 131 -24.33 -0.84 -18.38
CA SER A 131 -24.85 -2.05 -19.03
C SER A 131 -24.55 -3.34 -18.25
N GLN A 132 -23.56 -3.34 -17.34
CA GLN A 132 -23.16 -4.52 -16.58
C GLN A 132 -23.72 -4.51 -15.14
N TYR A 133 -24.27 -3.39 -14.68
CA TYR A 133 -24.72 -3.24 -13.30
C TYR A 133 -25.76 -4.29 -12.91
N GLU A 134 -26.81 -4.42 -13.69
CA GLU A 134 -27.92 -5.37 -13.41
C GLU A 134 -27.50 -6.85 -13.57
N LEU A 135 -26.37 -7.13 -14.22
CA LEU A 135 -25.81 -8.47 -14.35
C LEU A 135 -24.83 -8.79 -13.23
N LEU A 136 -24.00 -7.84 -12.83
CA LEU A 136 -22.90 -8.05 -11.87
C LEU A 136 -23.39 -7.98 -10.42
N VAL A 137 -24.23 -7.00 -10.07
CA VAL A 137 -24.64 -6.78 -8.67
C VAL A 137 -25.36 -8.01 -8.09
N PRO A 138 -26.32 -8.67 -8.76
CA PRO A 138 -26.93 -9.90 -8.25
C PRO A 138 -25.92 -11.03 -8.02
N ARG A 139 -24.88 -11.16 -8.88
CA ARG A 139 -23.82 -12.15 -8.70
C ARG A 139 -22.99 -11.85 -7.45
N LEU A 140 -22.66 -10.57 -7.20
CA LEU A 140 -21.95 -10.16 -5.98
C LEU A 140 -22.80 -10.41 -4.73
N LEU A 141 -24.10 -10.09 -4.73
CA LEU A 141 -25.00 -10.35 -3.61
C LEU A 141 -25.07 -11.86 -3.31
N SER A 142 -25.21 -12.70 -4.34
CA SER A 142 -25.17 -14.15 -4.19
C SER A 142 -23.85 -14.66 -3.63
N ALA A 143 -22.71 -14.11 -4.07
CA ALA A 143 -21.41 -14.49 -3.57
C ALA A 143 -21.19 -14.03 -2.11
N TYR A 144 -21.65 -12.82 -1.75
CA TYR A 144 -21.57 -12.31 -0.38
C TYR A 144 -22.38 -13.15 0.60
N ALA A 145 -23.55 -13.64 0.19
CA ALA A 145 -24.36 -14.54 1.00
C ALA A 145 -23.68 -15.90 1.31
N GLN A 146 -22.68 -16.28 0.52
CA GLN A 146 -21.91 -17.52 0.70
C GLN A 146 -20.62 -17.33 1.51
N VAL A 147 -20.28 -16.10 1.88
CA VAL A 147 -19.07 -15.81 2.66
C VAL A 147 -19.16 -16.44 4.05
N LYS A 148 -18.30 -17.40 4.30
CA LYS A 148 -18.16 -18.00 5.63
C LYS A 148 -17.39 -17.08 6.54
N ILE A 149 -18.01 -16.66 7.64
CA ILE A 149 -17.45 -15.75 8.64
C ILE A 149 -17.20 -16.52 9.93
N GLY A 150 -15.97 -16.55 10.39
CA GLY A 150 -15.64 -17.32 11.60
C GLY A 150 -14.20 -17.13 12.07
N ASP A 151 -13.78 -18.05 12.96
CA ASP A 151 -12.42 -18.11 13.43
C ASP A 151 -11.47 -18.37 12.25
N PRO A 152 -10.49 -17.49 12.00
CA PRO A 152 -9.57 -17.65 10.87
C PRO A 152 -8.66 -18.89 10.98
N LEU A 153 -8.61 -19.56 12.12
CA LEU A 153 -7.91 -20.83 12.30
C LEU A 153 -8.75 -22.04 11.86
N GLU A 154 -10.05 -21.87 11.69
CA GLU A 154 -10.92 -22.92 11.19
C GLU A 154 -10.83 -23.05 9.68
N PRO A 155 -10.85 -24.29 9.12
CA PRO A 155 -10.87 -24.51 7.69
C PRO A 155 -12.05 -23.82 7.00
N ASP A 156 -11.86 -23.40 5.77
CA ASP A 156 -12.89 -22.82 4.90
C ASP A 156 -13.47 -21.46 5.35
N MET A 157 -12.93 -20.82 6.39
CA MET A 157 -13.32 -19.46 6.76
C MET A 157 -12.68 -18.45 5.82
N LEU A 158 -13.49 -17.66 5.13
CA LEU A 158 -12.99 -16.62 4.22
C LEU A 158 -12.78 -15.30 4.96
N MET A 159 -13.61 -14.98 5.93
CA MET A 159 -13.56 -13.71 6.64
C MET A 159 -13.49 -13.91 8.15
N GLY A 160 -12.42 -13.39 8.76
CA GLY A 160 -12.23 -13.31 10.20
C GLY A 160 -12.86 -12.04 10.80
N PRO A 161 -12.52 -11.73 12.09
CA PRO A 161 -13.01 -10.52 12.76
C PRO A 161 -12.27 -9.26 12.31
N LEU A 162 -12.82 -8.11 12.65
CA LEU A 162 -12.08 -6.85 12.71
C LEU A 162 -11.08 -6.89 13.87
N ILE A 163 -10.06 -6.04 13.81
CA ILE A 163 -8.96 -6.06 14.77
C ILE A 163 -9.37 -5.70 16.20
N ASP A 164 -10.34 -4.80 16.35
CA ASP A 164 -10.81 -4.31 17.65
C ASP A 164 -12.20 -3.65 17.57
N GLY A 165 -12.72 -3.23 18.73
CA GLY A 165 -14.02 -2.55 18.85
C GLY A 165 -14.04 -1.15 18.20
N GLU A 166 -12.89 -0.49 18.10
CA GLU A 166 -12.76 0.79 17.40
C GLU A 166 -12.99 0.62 15.89
N ALA A 167 -12.49 -0.49 15.31
CA ALA A 167 -12.73 -0.83 13.92
C ALA A 167 -14.22 -1.12 13.66
N VAL A 168 -14.92 -1.78 14.60
CA VAL A 168 -16.39 -1.96 14.55
C VAL A 168 -17.10 -0.62 14.59
N THR A 169 -16.69 0.29 15.47
CA THR A 169 -17.29 1.63 15.56
C THR A 169 -17.10 2.40 14.25
N ARG A 170 -15.92 2.35 13.64
CA ARG A 170 -15.66 2.99 12.33
C ARG A 170 -16.51 2.38 11.21
N TYR A 171 -16.69 1.06 11.21
CA TYR A 171 -17.57 0.37 10.26
C TYR A 171 -19.01 0.86 10.37
N LEU A 172 -19.58 0.89 11.58
CA LEU A 172 -20.95 1.35 11.81
C LEU A 172 -21.13 2.85 11.47
N SER A 173 -20.16 3.70 11.88
CA SER A 173 -20.20 5.13 11.57
C SER A 173 -20.18 5.38 10.07
N ALA A 174 -19.37 4.62 9.31
CA ALA A 174 -19.34 4.74 7.86
C ALA A 174 -20.68 4.40 7.21
N LEU A 175 -21.37 3.36 7.68
CA LEU A 175 -22.68 3.00 7.17
C LEU A 175 -23.75 4.04 7.50
N GLU A 176 -23.70 4.64 8.69
CA GLU A 176 -24.61 5.73 9.04
C GLU A 176 -24.36 6.99 8.20
N GLU A 177 -23.10 7.34 7.92
CA GLU A 177 -22.78 8.45 7.05
C GLU A 177 -23.26 8.21 5.60
N VAL A 178 -23.11 6.99 5.09
CA VAL A 178 -23.61 6.59 3.77
C VAL A 178 -25.12 6.73 3.69
N LYS A 179 -25.86 6.23 4.71
CA LYS A 179 -27.32 6.36 4.76
C LYS A 179 -27.77 7.83 4.78
N LYS A 180 -27.07 8.68 5.55
CA LYS A 180 -27.34 10.13 5.60
C LYS A 180 -27.06 10.82 4.26
N ALA A 181 -26.08 10.33 3.49
CA ALA A 181 -25.78 10.84 2.14
C ALA A 181 -26.76 10.34 1.07
N GLY A 182 -27.70 9.45 1.43
CA GLY A 182 -28.68 8.87 0.51
C GLY A 182 -28.26 7.56 -0.13
N GLY A 183 -27.23 6.90 0.43
CA GLY A 183 -26.77 5.59 -0.02
C GLY A 183 -27.69 4.46 0.42
N GLU A 184 -27.72 3.40 -0.37
CA GLU A 184 -28.52 2.21 -0.14
C GLU A 184 -27.64 1.02 0.21
N VAL A 185 -27.88 0.41 1.37
CA VAL A 185 -27.21 -0.84 1.76
C VAL A 185 -27.93 -1.99 1.04
N LEU A 186 -27.23 -2.65 0.12
CA LEU A 186 -27.78 -3.74 -0.68
C LEU A 186 -27.69 -5.09 0.03
N CYS A 187 -26.69 -5.30 0.89
CA CYS A 187 -26.57 -6.44 1.79
C CYS A 187 -25.62 -6.14 2.94
N GLY A 188 -25.68 -6.95 4.00
CA GLY A 188 -24.85 -6.81 5.19
C GLY A 188 -25.25 -5.65 6.09
N GLY A 189 -24.27 -5.02 6.73
CA GLY A 189 -24.48 -3.83 7.56
C GLY A 189 -24.65 -4.10 9.05
N CYS A 190 -24.52 -5.36 9.50
CA CYS A 190 -24.73 -5.74 10.88
C CYS A 190 -23.43 -6.20 11.56
N VAL A 191 -23.40 -6.05 12.89
CA VAL A 191 -22.45 -6.72 13.77
C VAL A 191 -23.04 -8.07 14.16
N LEU A 192 -22.24 -9.12 14.11
CA LEU A 192 -22.72 -10.47 14.46
C LEU A 192 -22.79 -10.63 15.98
N SER A 193 -23.91 -11.20 16.46
CA SER A 193 -24.15 -11.48 17.90
C SER A 193 -23.37 -12.72 18.36
N ARG A 194 -22.04 -12.58 18.47
CA ARG A 194 -21.10 -13.62 18.91
C ARG A 194 -19.86 -13.00 19.54
N PRO A 195 -19.09 -13.71 20.38
CA PRO A 195 -17.81 -13.21 20.90
C PRO A 195 -16.83 -12.86 19.77
N GLY A 196 -16.13 -11.72 19.90
CA GLY A 196 -15.22 -11.18 18.90
C GLY A 196 -15.85 -10.03 18.10
N TYR A 197 -15.05 -9.43 17.22
CA TYR A 197 -15.39 -8.22 16.46
C TYR A 197 -15.87 -8.55 15.05
N PHE A 198 -16.83 -9.46 14.93
CA PHE A 198 -17.32 -9.94 13.65
C PHE A 198 -18.42 -9.03 13.11
N VAL A 199 -18.29 -8.66 11.84
CA VAL A 199 -19.27 -7.85 11.09
C VAL A 199 -19.65 -8.57 9.80
N GLU A 200 -20.77 -8.22 9.20
CA GLU A 200 -21.15 -8.69 7.88
C GLU A 200 -20.40 -7.91 6.78
N PRO A 201 -19.92 -8.58 5.72
CA PRO A 201 -19.43 -7.89 4.54
C PRO A 201 -20.59 -7.17 3.87
N THR A 202 -20.37 -5.93 3.47
CA THR A 202 -21.42 -4.99 3.11
C THR A 202 -21.23 -4.43 1.71
N ILE A 203 -22.27 -4.44 0.89
CA ILE A 203 -22.34 -3.75 -0.39
C ILE A 203 -23.27 -2.55 -0.27
N VAL A 204 -22.82 -1.40 -0.72
CA VAL A 204 -23.55 -0.14 -0.68
C VAL A 204 -23.61 0.49 -2.05
N ARG A 205 -24.78 0.87 -2.54
CA ARG A 205 -24.91 1.76 -3.69
C ARG A 205 -24.63 3.19 -3.24
N ALA A 206 -23.61 3.80 -3.87
CA ALA A 206 -23.05 5.08 -3.45
C ALA A 206 -22.68 5.95 -4.64
N GLN A 207 -22.29 7.20 -4.39
CA GLN A 207 -21.73 8.10 -5.39
C GLN A 207 -20.29 8.46 -5.05
N ASN A 208 -19.42 8.52 -6.06
CA ASN A 208 -17.98 8.68 -5.88
C ASN A 208 -17.60 9.96 -5.11
N HIS A 209 -18.38 11.05 -5.27
CA HIS A 209 -18.08 12.35 -4.67
C HIS A 209 -18.45 12.50 -3.19
N TRP A 210 -19.08 11.51 -2.57
CA TRP A 210 -19.40 11.57 -1.15
C TRP A 210 -18.15 11.45 -0.29
N ASP A 211 -18.03 12.30 0.74
CA ASP A 211 -16.86 12.34 1.61
C ASP A 211 -16.52 10.97 2.21
N ILE A 212 -17.54 10.19 2.58
CA ILE A 212 -17.35 8.85 3.13
C ILE A 212 -16.77 7.88 2.11
N VAL A 213 -17.11 8.03 0.82
CA VAL A 213 -16.57 7.20 -0.27
C VAL A 213 -15.12 7.62 -0.61
N GLN A 214 -14.79 8.90 -0.41
CA GLN A 214 -13.44 9.45 -0.61
C GLN A 214 -12.46 9.06 0.50
N ARG A 215 -12.96 8.72 1.69
CA ARG A 215 -12.14 8.28 2.83
C ARG A 215 -12.01 6.77 2.86
N GLU A 216 -10.85 6.30 3.27
CA GLU A 216 -10.68 4.88 3.56
C GLU A 216 -11.43 4.48 4.83
N THR A 217 -12.35 3.51 4.70
CA THR A 217 -12.87 2.74 5.85
C THR A 217 -12.22 1.37 5.84
N PHE A 218 -11.38 1.10 6.83
CA PHE A 218 -10.60 -0.14 6.92
C PHE A 218 -11.45 -1.30 7.46
N ALA A 219 -12.51 -1.63 6.69
CA ALA A 219 -13.55 -2.59 7.02
C ALA A 219 -14.17 -3.16 5.73
N PRO A 220 -14.96 -4.25 5.78
CA PRO A 220 -15.47 -4.92 4.59
C PRO A 220 -16.71 -4.20 4.00
N ILE A 221 -16.52 -2.97 3.52
CA ILE A 221 -17.55 -2.18 2.84
C ILE A 221 -17.12 -1.98 1.39
N LEU A 222 -17.95 -2.38 0.45
CA LEU A 222 -17.81 -2.16 -0.98
C LEU A 222 -18.82 -1.12 -1.48
N TYR A 223 -18.34 0.02 -1.95
CA TYR A 223 -19.16 1.06 -2.58
C TYR A 223 -19.31 0.78 -4.07
N VAL A 224 -20.55 0.64 -4.55
CA VAL A 224 -20.85 0.38 -5.97
C VAL A 224 -21.43 1.61 -6.61
N MET A 225 -20.91 1.98 -7.77
CA MET A 225 -21.34 3.13 -8.57
C MET A 225 -21.24 2.82 -10.06
N THR A 226 -21.99 3.54 -10.88
CA THR A 226 -22.02 3.32 -12.33
C THR A 226 -21.33 4.42 -13.10
N TYR A 227 -20.92 4.11 -14.32
CA TYR A 227 -20.35 5.05 -15.29
C TYR A 227 -20.79 4.70 -16.72
N ARG A 228 -20.57 5.60 -17.69
CA ARG A 228 -20.95 5.43 -19.10
C ARG A 228 -19.79 5.39 -20.07
N THR A 229 -18.70 6.09 -19.79
CA THR A 229 -17.52 6.14 -20.65
C THR A 229 -16.25 5.83 -19.86
N LEU A 230 -15.26 5.20 -20.49
CA LEU A 230 -14.00 4.88 -19.82
C LEU A 230 -13.33 6.12 -19.21
N ASP A 231 -13.39 7.26 -19.89
CA ASP A 231 -12.87 8.53 -19.37
C ASP A 231 -13.57 8.97 -18.08
N GLU A 232 -14.89 8.75 -17.97
CA GLU A 232 -15.62 8.99 -16.72
C GLU A 232 -15.15 8.04 -15.62
N ALA A 233 -15.01 6.75 -15.92
CA ALA A 233 -14.53 5.77 -14.96
C ALA A 233 -13.12 6.09 -14.44
N ILE A 234 -12.20 6.47 -15.33
CA ILE A 234 -10.83 6.88 -14.98
C ILE A 234 -10.86 8.14 -14.11
N ARG A 235 -11.67 9.16 -14.45
CA ARG A 235 -11.84 10.35 -13.61
C ARG A 235 -12.39 10.02 -12.23
N MET A 236 -13.42 9.16 -12.13
CA MET A 236 -13.96 8.71 -10.85
C MET A 236 -12.91 7.92 -10.04
N HIS A 237 -12.17 7.07 -10.71
CA HIS A 237 -11.09 6.29 -10.09
C HIS A 237 -10.03 7.21 -9.49
N ASN A 238 -9.50 8.14 -10.27
CA ASN A 238 -8.40 9.03 -9.88
C ASN A 238 -8.83 10.16 -8.91
N ALA A 239 -10.15 10.41 -8.75
CA ALA A 239 -10.68 11.49 -7.92
C ALA A 239 -10.59 11.26 -6.41
N VAL A 240 -9.79 10.34 -5.94
CA VAL A 240 -9.53 10.10 -4.52
C VAL A 240 -8.11 10.53 -4.14
N PRO A 241 -7.87 10.92 -2.88
CA PRO A 241 -6.53 11.34 -2.46
C PRO A 241 -5.49 10.21 -2.42
N GLN A 242 -5.90 8.95 -2.39
CA GLN A 242 -5.02 7.77 -2.34
C GLN A 242 -4.69 7.28 -3.77
N GLY A 243 -3.59 6.54 -3.91
CA GLY A 243 -3.15 5.97 -5.19
C GLY A 243 -2.32 4.70 -5.01
N LEU A 244 -2.85 3.69 -4.26
CA LEU A 244 -2.10 2.46 -4.04
C LEU A 244 -2.34 1.45 -5.16
N SER A 245 -3.55 0.91 -5.28
CA SER A 245 -3.86 -0.18 -6.20
C SER A 245 -5.18 0.06 -6.94
N SER A 246 -5.25 -0.46 -8.15
CA SER A 246 -6.39 -0.34 -9.04
C SER A 246 -6.51 -1.54 -9.95
N ALA A 247 -7.71 -1.78 -10.49
CA ALA A 247 -7.93 -2.83 -11.48
C ALA A 247 -8.97 -2.42 -12.53
N LEU A 248 -8.77 -2.87 -13.76
CA LEU A 248 -9.74 -2.81 -14.84
C LEU A 248 -10.04 -4.24 -15.32
N PHE A 249 -11.32 -4.60 -15.39
CA PHE A 249 -11.77 -5.83 -16.06
C PHE A 249 -12.32 -5.48 -17.44
N THR A 250 -11.68 -6.00 -18.49
CA THR A 250 -11.96 -5.72 -19.88
C THR A 250 -11.41 -6.82 -20.79
N THR A 251 -12.05 -7.05 -21.93
CA THR A 251 -11.46 -7.77 -23.06
C THR A 251 -11.06 -6.84 -24.21
N HIS A 252 -11.28 -5.52 -24.03
CA HIS A 252 -10.98 -4.52 -25.03
C HIS A 252 -9.54 -4.00 -24.88
N LEU A 253 -8.67 -4.34 -25.83
CA LEU A 253 -7.25 -4.01 -25.79
C LEU A 253 -6.99 -2.50 -25.59
N ARG A 254 -7.72 -1.62 -26.31
CA ARG A 254 -7.53 -0.17 -26.17
C ARG A 254 -7.89 0.34 -24.77
N ASN A 255 -8.92 -0.24 -24.14
CA ASN A 255 -9.30 0.17 -22.78
C ASN A 255 -8.20 -0.22 -21.78
N SER A 256 -7.62 -1.41 -21.92
CA SER A 256 -6.49 -1.84 -21.08
C SER A 256 -5.26 -0.94 -21.27
N GLU A 257 -4.88 -0.65 -22.52
CA GLU A 257 -3.75 0.21 -22.84
C GLU A 257 -3.98 1.66 -22.34
N THR A 258 -5.20 2.19 -22.49
CA THR A 258 -5.55 3.52 -21.96
C THR A 258 -5.45 3.56 -20.44
N PHE A 259 -5.99 2.52 -19.76
CA PHE A 259 -5.94 2.43 -18.29
C PHE A 259 -4.51 2.33 -17.73
N LEU A 260 -3.61 1.64 -18.44
CA LEU A 260 -2.20 1.48 -18.06
C LEU A 260 -1.31 2.65 -18.51
N SER A 261 -1.83 3.56 -19.33
CA SER A 261 -1.05 4.71 -19.82
C SER A 261 -0.98 5.86 -18.81
N ALA A 262 -0.19 6.88 -19.13
CA ALA A 262 -0.02 8.08 -18.32
C ALA A 262 -1.33 8.89 -18.08
N ILE A 263 -2.36 8.69 -18.90
CA ILE A 263 -3.68 9.31 -18.74
C ILE A 263 -4.69 8.37 -18.04
N GLY A 264 -4.27 7.17 -17.70
CA GLY A 264 -5.09 6.13 -17.08
C GLY A 264 -5.05 6.19 -15.55
N SER A 265 -4.78 5.05 -14.92
CA SER A 265 -4.70 4.95 -13.45
C SER A 265 -3.50 5.71 -12.90
N ASP A 266 -3.72 6.51 -11.87
CA ASP A 266 -2.69 7.24 -11.12
C ASP A 266 -2.18 6.48 -9.88
N CYS A 267 -2.47 5.19 -9.80
CA CYS A 267 -2.00 4.31 -8.73
C CYS A 267 -0.61 3.74 -9.00
N GLY A 268 0.12 3.40 -7.92
CA GLY A 268 1.38 2.68 -8.04
C GLY A 268 1.24 1.25 -8.56
N ILE A 269 0.05 0.65 -8.42
CA ILE A 269 -0.30 -0.69 -8.93
C ILE A 269 -1.55 -0.55 -9.81
N ALA A 270 -1.42 -0.88 -11.09
CA ALA A 270 -2.52 -0.91 -12.04
C ALA A 270 -2.61 -2.30 -12.69
N ASN A 271 -3.70 -3.00 -12.44
CA ASN A 271 -3.92 -4.38 -12.86
C ASN A 271 -4.99 -4.46 -13.97
N VAL A 272 -4.87 -5.43 -14.85
CA VAL A 272 -5.90 -5.75 -15.83
C VAL A 272 -6.31 -7.20 -15.66
N ASN A 273 -7.63 -7.44 -15.51
CA ASN A 273 -8.25 -8.76 -15.32
C ASN A 273 -7.72 -9.53 -14.10
N ILE A 274 -7.23 -8.81 -13.11
CA ILE A 274 -6.92 -9.30 -11.77
C ILE A 274 -7.32 -8.23 -10.75
N GLY A 275 -7.67 -8.62 -9.51
CA GLY A 275 -8.17 -7.69 -8.49
C GLY A 275 -7.09 -6.79 -7.90
N THR A 276 -7.52 -5.80 -7.11
CA THR A 276 -6.62 -4.83 -6.45
C THR A 276 -5.69 -5.46 -5.42
N SER A 277 -6.04 -6.63 -4.87
CA SER A 277 -5.20 -7.40 -3.92
C SER A 277 -4.37 -8.50 -4.62
N GLY A 278 -4.25 -8.46 -5.94
CA GLY A 278 -3.55 -9.43 -6.77
C GLY A 278 -2.21 -8.92 -7.31
N ALA A 279 -1.48 -8.12 -6.55
CA ALA A 279 -0.17 -7.63 -6.96
C ALA A 279 0.81 -8.79 -7.22
N GLU A 280 1.50 -8.74 -8.37
CA GLU A 280 2.56 -9.70 -8.70
C GLU A 280 3.74 -9.52 -7.76
N ILE A 281 4.22 -10.61 -7.14
CA ILE A 281 5.27 -10.56 -6.12
C ILE A 281 6.61 -10.04 -6.65
N GLY A 282 6.88 -10.18 -7.93
CA GLY A 282 8.06 -9.62 -8.61
C GLY A 282 7.93 -8.14 -8.96
N GLY A 283 6.71 -7.59 -8.95
CA GLY A 283 6.44 -6.19 -9.21
C GLY A 283 6.78 -5.30 -8.02
N ALA A 284 7.16 -4.05 -8.30
CA ALA A 284 7.47 -3.08 -7.25
C ALA A 284 6.17 -2.66 -6.53
N PHE A 285 6.06 -2.98 -5.24
CA PHE A 285 4.91 -2.65 -4.41
C PHE A 285 5.05 -1.26 -3.79
N GLY A 286 4.06 -0.43 -3.97
CA GLY A 286 3.95 0.89 -3.37
C GLY A 286 2.95 1.78 -4.10
N GLY A 287 2.62 2.91 -3.49
CA GLY A 287 1.58 3.83 -3.98
C GLY A 287 2.09 5.23 -4.28
N GLU A 288 1.14 6.04 -4.73
CA GLU A 288 1.30 7.44 -5.09
C GLU A 288 0.35 8.31 -4.24
N LYS A 289 0.44 9.62 -4.37
CA LYS A 289 -0.41 10.60 -3.69
C LYS A 289 -0.35 10.44 -2.16
N THR A 290 -1.49 10.42 -1.45
CA THR A 290 -1.51 10.28 0.02
C THR A 290 -1.23 8.86 0.51
N THR A 291 -1.11 7.89 -0.38
CA THR A 291 -0.62 6.55 -0.02
C THR A 291 0.84 6.59 0.43
N GLY A 292 1.57 7.63 0.05
CA GLY A 292 2.97 7.81 0.40
C GLY A 292 3.86 7.83 -0.83
N GLY A 293 5.04 7.25 -0.74
CA GLY A 293 5.97 7.25 -1.88
C GLY A 293 7.13 6.28 -1.70
N GLY A 294 7.73 5.93 -2.83
CA GLY A 294 8.71 4.88 -2.93
C GLY A 294 8.08 3.54 -3.31
N ARG A 295 8.89 2.48 -3.22
CA ARG A 295 8.44 1.09 -3.40
C ARG A 295 9.05 0.26 -2.29
N GLU A 296 8.19 -0.46 -1.55
CA GLU A 296 8.56 -1.19 -0.35
C GLU A 296 9.23 -2.52 -0.68
N ALA A 297 8.71 -3.23 -1.65
CA ALA A 297 9.13 -4.58 -2.00
C ALA A 297 9.00 -4.83 -3.51
N GLY A 298 9.58 -5.94 -3.96
CA GLY A 298 9.53 -6.38 -5.36
C GLY A 298 10.45 -5.57 -6.29
N SER A 299 10.71 -6.10 -7.48
CA SER A 299 11.53 -5.51 -8.52
C SER A 299 12.85 -4.90 -7.98
N ASP A 300 13.07 -3.62 -8.21
CA ASP A 300 14.25 -2.87 -7.80
C ASP A 300 14.07 -2.09 -6.47
N ALA A 301 13.00 -2.35 -5.72
CA ALA A 301 12.72 -1.70 -4.44
C ALA A 301 13.86 -1.83 -3.43
N TRP A 302 14.65 -2.92 -3.49
CA TRP A 302 15.84 -3.11 -2.66
C TRP A 302 16.85 -1.97 -2.74
N LYS A 303 16.89 -1.22 -3.85
CA LYS A 303 17.76 -0.04 -4.03
C LYS A 303 17.41 1.10 -3.06
N ALA A 304 16.13 1.22 -2.65
CA ALA A 304 15.70 2.22 -1.68
C ALA A 304 16.34 2.01 -0.29
N TYR A 305 16.69 0.76 0.03
CA TYR A 305 17.31 0.37 1.30
C TYR A 305 18.84 0.46 1.28
N MET A 306 19.46 0.85 0.16
CA MET A 306 20.89 0.96 0.02
C MET A 306 21.38 2.40 0.17
N ARG A 307 22.61 2.56 0.67
CA ARG A 307 23.36 3.80 0.52
C ARG A 307 24.07 3.80 -0.84
N ARG A 308 23.71 4.75 -1.69
CA ARG A 308 24.35 4.90 -3.01
C ARG A 308 25.61 5.73 -2.87
N GLN A 309 26.68 5.28 -3.53
CA GLN A 309 27.96 5.98 -3.57
C GLN A 309 28.50 5.93 -5.00
N THR A 310 28.95 7.07 -5.51
CA THR A 310 29.69 7.14 -6.78
C THR A 310 31.15 7.09 -6.46
N ASN A 311 31.89 6.23 -7.15
CA ASN A 311 33.34 6.11 -7.04
C ASN A 311 33.99 6.36 -8.40
N THR A 312 35.03 7.17 -8.41
CA THR A 312 35.88 7.38 -9.56
C THR A 312 37.31 7.05 -9.17
N ILE A 313 37.97 6.18 -9.91
CA ILE A 313 39.33 5.76 -9.66
C ILE A 313 40.19 6.21 -10.84
N ASN A 314 41.17 7.09 -10.56
CA ASN A 314 42.20 7.41 -11.52
C ASN A 314 43.43 6.53 -11.22
N TRP A 315 43.77 5.62 -12.12
CA TRP A 315 44.97 4.77 -12.02
C TRP A 315 46.12 5.30 -12.83
N GLY A 316 45.95 6.45 -13.52
CA GLY A 316 47.02 7.14 -14.25
C GLY A 316 47.83 8.06 -13.35
N THR A 317 48.95 8.56 -13.89
CA THR A 317 49.79 9.54 -13.23
C THR A 317 49.42 10.97 -13.59
N GLU A 318 48.53 11.17 -14.55
CA GLU A 318 48.05 12.46 -15.01
C GLU A 318 46.61 12.72 -14.55
N LEU A 319 46.31 13.97 -14.23
CA LEU A 319 44.98 14.44 -13.91
C LEU A 319 44.54 15.43 -15.00
N PRO A 320 43.82 15.00 -16.04
CA PRO A 320 43.30 15.91 -17.04
C PRO A 320 42.18 16.75 -16.40
N LEU A 321 42.43 18.02 -16.19
CA LEU A 321 41.43 18.94 -15.65
C LEU A 321 40.54 19.45 -16.78
N ALA A 322 39.25 19.62 -16.44
CA ALA A 322 38.27 20.18 -17.37
C ALA A 322 38.74 21.57 -17.88
N GLN A 323 38.36 21.92 -19.10
CA GLN A 323 38.66 23.21 -19.73
C GLN A 323 40.15 23.51 -19.98
N GLY A 324 41.02 22.48 -19.97
CA GLY A 324 42.43 22.66 -20.27
C GLY A 324 43.21 23.44 -19.22
N VAL A 325 42.70 23.56 -18.00
CA VAL A 325 43.40 24.23 -16.89
C VAL A 325 44.62 23.43 -16.54
N THR A 326 45.80 24.10 -16.56
CA THR A 326 47.07 23.55 -16.08
C THR A 326 47.59 24.41 -14.94
N PHE A 327 48.00 23.77 -13.87
CA PHE A 327 48.77 24.44 -12.81
C PHE A 327 50.25 24.27 -13.09
N GLY A 328 50.99 25.39 -13.27
CA GLY A 328 52.43 25.37 -13.40
C GLY A 328 53.09 24.70 -12.19
N ARG A 329 54.11 23.87 -12.42
CA ARG A 329 54.97 23.45 -11.31
C ARG A 329 55.59 24.72 -10.72
N ALA A 330 55.49 24.91 -9.40
CA ALA A 330 56.30 25.91 -8.72
C ALA A 330 57.77 25.63 -9.11
N GLU A 331 58.39 26.58 -9.78
CA GLU A 331 59.84 26.47 -10.11
C GLU A 331 60.57 26.29 -8.79
N GLY A 332 61.13 25.09 -8.61
CA GLY A 332 61.92 24.77 -7.45
C GLY A 332 63.11 25.71 -7.45
N GLY A 333 63.36 26.40 -6.35
CA GLY A 333 64.41 27.31 -6.13
C GLY A 333 65.78 26.69 -6.57
N ASN A 334 66.50 27.43 -7.32
CA ASN A 334 67.83 27.17 -7.79
C ASN A 334 68.80 27.01 -6.59
N ASP A 335 69.03 25.76 -6.18
CA ASP A 335 70.14 25.48 -5.28
C ASP A 335 71.47 25.58 -6.10
N GLY A 336 72.03 26.76 -5.97
CA GLY A 336 73.31 27.09 -6.55
C GLY A 336 74.42 26.09 -6.17
N ALA A 337 74.94 25.43 -7.17
CA ALA A 337 76.23 24.75 -7.06
C ALA A 337 77.29 25.71 -6.56
N ARG A 338 77.87 25.39 -5.46
CA ARG A 338 79.20 25.88 -5.12
C ARG A 338 80.17 24.71 -5.10
N SER A 339 81.05 24.79 -6.09
CA SER A 339 82.42 24.26 -6.21
C SER A 339 82.72 22.93 -5.52
#